data_7f5e705e53e02d8ccb3862858f6f46d1
#
_entry.id   7f5e705e53e02d8ccb3862858f6f46d1
#
_cell.length_a   1.000
_cell.length_b   1.000
_cell.length_c   1.000
_cell.angle_alpha   90.00
_cell.angle_beta   90.00
_cell.angle_gamma   90.00
#
_symmetry.space_group_name_H-M   'P 1'
#
loop_
_entity.id
_entity.type
_entity.pdbx_description
1 polymer ?
#
loop_
_entity_poly.entity_id
_entity_poly.type
_entity_poly.pdbx_seq_one_letter_code
_entity_poly.pdbx_strand_id
1 'polypeptide(L)'
;MNKIPKKRIFIKSYGCQMNVYDSNRIKNLFEPKGYSETDDLTEADLIVLNTCHIREKAAEKVYSDIGRIKKIKKNKYKLVIAGCVAQAEGNEIKKRASSVDYIVGPQSYHKLPSMIENNSSYINDDFLQNEKFKKLIFKSSNTVSEFVSIQE
;
A
#
# COMPACT_ATOMS: atom_id res chain seq x y z
N MET A 1 -10.02 -11.41 28.47
CA MET A 1 -9.16 -11.17 27.27
C MET A 1 -9.81 -10.12 26.40
N ASN A 2 -9.26 -8.93 26.39
CA ASN A 2 -9.69 -7.89 25.45
C ASN A 2 -9.24 -8.31 24.05
N LYS A 3 -10.16 -8.81 23.22
CA LYS A 3 -9.95 -8.94 21.79
C LYS A 3 -9.82 -7.51 21.23
N ILE A 4 -8.60 -7.06 20.98
CA ILE A 4 -8.35 -5.89 20.15
C ILE A 4 -9.09 -6.16 18.82
N PRO A 5 -10.00 -5.28 18.40
CA PRO A 5 -10.70 -5.48 17.14
C PRO A 5 -9.66 -5.62 16.03
N LYS A 6 -9.65 -6.79 15.41
CA LYS A 6 -8.66 -7.13 14.38
C LYS A 6 -8.99 -6.33 13.13
N LYS A 7 -8.21 -5.30 12.86
CA LYS A 7 -8.35 -4.49 11.63
C LYS A 7 -8.02 -5.34 10.41
N ARG A 8 -8.69 -5.08 9.29
CA ARG A 8 -8.50 -5.80 8.04
C ARG A 8 -7.79 -4.93 7.01
N ILE A 9 -6.76 -5.49 6.37
CA ILE A 9 -6.05 -4.88 5.27
C ILE A 9 -6.30 -5.65 3.97
N PHE A 10 -6.73 -4.91 2.94
CA PHE A 10 -6.86 -5.43 1.57
C PHE A 10 -5.75 -4.84 0.71
N ILE A 11 -4.95 -5.68 0.05
CA ILE A 11 -3.85 -5.26 -0.80
C ILE A 11 -4.08 -5.77 -2.22
N LYS A 12 -4.14 -4.87 -3.18
CA LYS A 12 -4.23 -5.20 -4.61
C LYS A 12 -2.97 -4.73 -5.32
N SER A 13 -2.28 -5.66 -5.98
CA SER A 13 -1.10 -5.37 -6.80
C SER A 13 -1.46 -5.23 -8.27
N TYR A 14 -0.84 -4.26 -8.94
CA TYR A 14 -0.94 -4.03 -10.36
C TYR A 14 0.46 -4.14 -10.98
N GLY A 15 0.78 -5.22 -11.66
CA GLY A 15 1.98 -5.27 -12.45
C GLY A 15 2.86 -6.48 -12.25
N CYS A 16 4.13 -6.29 -11.84
CA CYS A 16 5.19 -7.29 -11.91
C CYS A 16 5.48 -7.98 -10.56
N GLN A 17 6.46 -8.87 -10.57
CA GLN A 17 6.92 -9.58 -9.36
C GLN A 17 7.42 -8.65 -8.26
N MET A 18 8.01 -7.49 -8.62
CA MET A 18 8.43 -6.47 -7.64
C MET A 18 7.25 -5.96 -6.82
N ASN A 19 6.08 -5.80 -7.43
CA ASN A 19 4.87 -5.39 -6.72
C ASN A 19 4.37 -6.47 -5.74
N VAL A 20 4.60 -7.74 -6.02
CA VAL A 20 4.29 -8.83 -5.08
C VAL A 20 5.20 -8.74 -3.85
N TYR A 21 6.50 -8.53 -4.07
CA TYR A 21 7.45 -8.31 -2.98
C TYR A 21 7.08 -7.09 -2.12
N ASP A 22 6.77 -5.97 -2.76
CA ASP A 22 6.36 -4.74 -2.07
C ASP A 22 5.05 -4.91 -1.29
N SER A 23 4.10 -5.65 -1.83
CA SER A 23 2.86 -5.98 -1.14
C SER A 23 3.11 -6.79 0.14
N ASN A 24 4.03 -7.75 0.09
CA ASN A 24 4.45 -8.51 1.27
C ASN A 24 5.17 -7.61 2.29
N ARG A 25 6.01 -6.68 1.85
CA ARG A 25 6.64 -5.68 2.74
C ARG A 25 5.58 -4.86 3.48
N ILE A 26 4.60 -4.33 2.76
CA ILE A 26 3.50 -3.54 3.34
C ILE A 26 2.73 -4.39 4.34
N LYS A 27 2.33 -5.61 3.98
CA LYS A 27 1.66 -6.54 4.88
C LYS A 27 2.43 -6.74 6.20
N ASN A 28 3.73 -7.02 6.11
CA ASN A 28 4.59 -7.25 7.26
C ASN A 28 4.73 -6.03 8.18
N LEU A 29 4.61 -4.82 7.64
CA LEU A 29 4.60 -3.58 8.44
C LEU A 29 3.32 -3.41 9.26
N PHE A 30 2.19 -3.92 8.77
CA PHE A 30 0.89 -3.76 9.42
C PHE A 30 0.49 -4.92 10.34
N GLU A 31 1.09 -6.10 10.17
CA GLU A 31 0.81 -7.26 11.03
C GLU A 31 1.06 -6.97 12.52
N PRO A 32 2.21 -6.36 12.94
CA PRO A 32 2.45 -5.99 14.33
C PRO A 32 1.47 -4.92 14.87
N LYS A 33 0.80 -4.20 13.96
CA LYS A 33 -0.20 -3.17 14.28
C LYS A 33 -1.62 -3.72 14.43
N GLY A 34 -1.77 -5.03 14.41
CA GLY A 34 -3.06 -5.70 14.59
C GLY A 34 -3.90 -5.82 13.31
N TYR A 35 -3.31 -5.59 12.14
CA TYR A 35 -3.99 -5.83 10.87
C TYR A 35 -3.83 -7.28 10.42
N SER A 36 -4.90 -7.84 9.89
CA SER A 36 -4.87 -9.12 9.16
C SER A 36 -5.35 -8.92 7.73
N GLU A 37 -4.70 -9.62 6.82
CA GLU A 37 -5.07 -9.61 5.41
C GLU A 37 -6.48 -10.14 5.18
N THR A 38 -7.18 -9.56 4.21
CA THR A 38 -8.47 -10.02 3.72
C THR A 38 -8.52 -9.91 2.20
N ASP A 39 -9.20 -10.85 1.57
CA ASP A 39 -9.52 -10.80 0.13
C ASP A 39 -10.87 -10.12 -0.12
N ASP A 40 -11.63 -9.86 0.93
CA ASP A 40 -12.90 -9.16 0.85
C ASP A 40 -12.73 -7.66 1.03
N LEU A 41 -12.89 -6.93 -0.07
CA LEU A 41 -12.81 -5.48 -0.09
C LEU A 41 -13.82 -4.83 0.87
N THR A 42 -14.98 -5.44 1.07
CA THR A 42 -16.05 -4.86 1.89
C THR A 42 -15.72 -4.84 3.38
N GLU A 43 -14.89 -5.79 3.84
CA GLU A 43 -14.46 -5.89 5.23
C GLU A 43 -13.21 -5.07 5.56
N ALA A 44 -12.52 -4.53 4.54
CA ALA A 44 -11.25 -3.85 4.73
C ALA A 44 -11.40 -2.51 5.44
N ASP A 45 -10.60 -2.28 6.48
CA ASP A 45 -10.42 -0.98 7.13
C ASP A 45 -9.33 -0.16 6.45
N LEU A 46 -8.37 -0.85 5.84
CA LEU A 46 -7.27 -0.29 5.08
C LEU A 46 -7.20 -0.96 3.71
N ILE A 47 -7.22 -0.15 2.66
CA ILE A 47 -7.11 -0.60 1.27
C ILE A 47 -5.82 -0.04 0.69
N VAL A 48 -4.96 -0.90 0.18
CA VAL A 48 -3.70 -0.54 -0.47
C VAL A 48 -3.73 -0.97 -1.93
N LEU A 49 -3.59 -0.01 -2.82
CA LEU A 49 -3.43 -0.24 -4.26
C LEU A 49 -1.94 -0.06 -4.60
N ASN A 50 -1.24 -1.16 -4.76
CA ASN A 50 0.19 -1.18 -5.07
C ASN A 50 0.41 -1.15 -6.58
N THR A 51 0.89 -0.04 -7.09
CA THR A 51 0.88 0.33 -8.50
C THR A 51 2.24 0.16 -9.18
N CYS A 52 2.22 -0.04 -10.51
CA CYS A 52 3.40 -0.13 -11.33
C CYS A 52 3.37 0.95 -12.43
N HIS A 53 4.47 1.66 -12.63
CA HIS A 53 4.57 2.72 -13.65
C HIS A 53 4.92 2.19 -15.06
N ILE A 54 5.42 0.97 -15.16
CA ILE A 54 5.92 0.38 -16.43
C ILE A 54 4.81 0.14 -17.47
N ARG A 55 3.53 0.15 -17.06
CA ARG A 55 2.39 -0.10 -17.95
C ARG A 55 1.37 1.02 -17.84
N GLU A 56 1.21 1.81 -18.89
CA GLU A 56 0.19 2.88 -18.98
C GLU A 56 -1.23 2.38 -18.62
N LYS A 57 -1.58 1.17 -19.06
CA LYS A 57 -2.87 0.55 -18.72
C LYS A 57 -3.05 0.24 -17.22
N ALA A 58 -1.97 0.19 -16.45
CA ALA A 58 -2.06 -0.04 -15.01
C ALA A 58 -2.58 1.20 -14.28
N ALA A 59 -2.19 2.39 -14.70
CA ALA A 59 -2.68 3.65 -14.12
C ALA A 59 -4.19 3.82 -14.31
N GLU A 60 -4.71 3.54 -15.51
CA GLU A 60 -6.15 3.61 -15.78
C GLU A 60 -6.96 2.62 -14.94
N LYS A 61 -6.45 1.39 -14.75
CA LYS A 61 -7.08 0.41 -13.86
C LYS A 61 -7.15 0.88 -12.42
N VAL A 62 -6.10 1.54 -11.93
CA VAL A 62 -6.06 2.10 -10.57
C VAL A 62 -7.17 3.14 -10.40
N TYR A 63 -7.33 4.08 -11.33
CA TYR A 63 -8.39 5.09 -11.26
C TYR A 63 -9.79 4.46 -11.35
N SER A 64 -9.97 3.45 -12.19
CA SER A 64 -11.23 2.71 -12.28
C SER A 64 -11.55 1.99 -10.97
N ASP A 65 -10.57 1.35 -10.34
CA ASP A 65 -10.76 0.68 -9.06
C ASP A 65 -11.02 1.67 -7.91
N ILE A 66 -10.37 2.83 -7.89
CA ILE A 66 -10.68 3.91 -6.92
C ILE A 66 -12.16 4.31 -7.01
N GLY A 67 -12.66 4.51 -8.23
CA GLY A 67 -14.08 4.83 -8.45
C GLY A 67 -15.01 3.71 -7.98
N ARG A 68 -14.66 2.44 -8.22
CA ARG A 68 -15.42 1.28 -7.76
C ARG A 68 -15.40 1.13 -6.24
N ILE A 69 -14.25 1.29 -5.60
CA ILE A 69 -14.10 1.26 -4.14
C ILE A 69 -15.00 2.30 -3.50
N LYS A 70 -15.00 3.53 -4.00
CA LYS A 70 -15.85 4.61 -3.51
C LYS A 70 -17.35 4.27 -3.58
N LYS A 71 -17.78 3.54 -4.60
CA LYS A 71 -19.19 3.10 -4.76
C LYS A 71 -19.56 1.95 -3.83
N ILE A 72 -18.65 0.99 -3.62
CA ILE A 72 -18.90 -0.24 -2.87
C ILE A 72 -18.77 0.02 -1.37
N LYS A 73 -17.76 0.77 -0.95
CA LYS A 73 -17.45 1.02 0.46
C LYS A 73 -18.36 2.09 1.04
N LYS A 74 -19.28 1.65 1.87
CA LYS A 74 -20.16 2.53 2.67
C LYS A 74 -19.57 2.81 4.07
N ASN A 75 -18.71 1.92 4.57
CA ASN A 75 -18.09 2.03 5.88
C ASN A 75 -16.80 2.87 5.82
N LYS A 76 -16.38 3.37 6.97
CA LYS A 76 -15.13 4.11 7.11
C LYS A 76 -13.93 3.22 6.77
N TYR A 77 -13.09 3.68 5.86
CA TYR A 77 -11.85 3.01 5.45
C TYR A 77 -10.78 4.05 5.15
N LYS A 78 -9.54 3.61 5.05
CA LYS A 78 -8.42 4.39 4.54
C LYS A 78 -7.96 3.83 3.20
N LEU A 79 -7.71 4.70 2.22
CA LEU A 79 -7.26 4.32 0.89
C LEU A 79 -5.85 4.82 0.63
N VAL A 80 -4.96 3.89 0.33
CA VAL A 80 -3.54 4.13 0.06
C VAL A 80 -3.22 3.78 -1.38
N ILE A 81 -2.54 4.68 -2.08
CA ILE A 81 -1.87 4.38 -3.33
C ILE A 81 -0.38 4.24 -3.04
N ALA A 82 0.17 3.10 -3.39
CA ALA A 82 1.56 2.75 -3.14
C ALA A 82 2.28 2.38 -4.45
N GLY A 83 3.60 2.40 -4.46
CA GLY A 83 4.41 1.94 -5.57
C GLY A 83 4.93 3.02 -6.49
N CYS A 84 5.40 2.61 -7.68
CA CYS A 84 6.11 3.50 -8.60
C CYS A 84 5.24 4.62 -9.19
N VAL A 85 3.96 4.36 -9.45
CA VAL A 85 3.03 5.42 -9.92
C VAL A 85 2.79 6.44 -8.82
N ALA A 86 2.68 6.02 -7.57
CA ALA A 86 2.57 6.91 -6.43
C ALA A 86 3.76 7.87 -6.34
N GLN A 87 4.96 7.36 -6.59
CA GLN A 87 6.18 8.16 -6.60
C GLN A 87 6.26 9.14 -7.77
N ALA A 88 5.84 8.70 -8.98
CA ALA A 88 5.94 9.50 -10.19
C ALA A 88 4.83 10.56 -10.31
N GLU A 89 3.61 10.23 -9.90
CA GLU A 89 2.40 11.00 -10.20
C GLU A 89 1.58 11.37 -8.94
N GLY A 90 2.18 11.36 -7.76
CA GLY A 90 1.46 11.56 -6.50
C GLY A 90 0.58 12.81 -6.45
N ASN A 91 1.06 13.94 -6.97
CA ASN A 91 0.29 15.18 -7.03
C ASN A 91 -0.91 15.10 -8.00
N GLU A 92 -0.72 14.42 -9.14
CA GLU A 92 -1.78 14.21 -10.12
C GLU A 92 -2.86 13.27 -9.60
N ILE A 93 -2.45 12.19 -8.92
CA ILE A 93 -3.38 11.27 -8.27
C ILE A 93 -4.25 12.01 -7.26
N LYS A 94 -3.66 12.87 -6.43
CA LYS A 94 -4.39 13.64 -5.42
C LYS A 94 -5.42 14.58 -6.05
N LYS A 95 -5.06 15.22 -7.17
CA LYS A 95 -5.99 16.09 -7.91
C LYS A 95 -7.14 15.32 -8.53
N ARG A 96 -6.87 14.15 -9.12
CA ARG A 96 -7.87 13.34 -9.83
C ARG A 96 -8.71 12.45 -8.94
N ALA A 97 -8.18 12.06 -7.78
CA ALA A 97 -8.81 11.11 -6.86
C ALA A 97 -8.79 11.62 -5.41
N SER A 98 -9.70 12.54 -5.10
CA SER A 98 -9.82 13.15 -3.76
C SER A 98 -10.17 12.16 -2.64
N SER A 99 -10.61 10.95 -2.98
CA SER A 99 -10.90 9.87 -2.02
C SER A 99 -9.68 9.09 -1.54
N VAL A 100 -8.49 9.38 -2.09
CA VAL A 100 -7.23 8.78 -1.65
C VAL A 100 -6.72 9.52 -0.42
N ASP A 101 -6.48 8.77 0.66
CA ASP A 101 -5.99 9.33 1.93
C ASP A 101 -4.47 9.46 1.96
N TYR A 102 -3.75 8.46 1.43
CA TYR A 102 -2.28 8.41 1.47
C TYR A 102 -1.70 8.00 0.13
N ILE A 103 -0.55 8.59 -0.20
CA ILE A 103 0.22 8.29 -1.40
C ILE A 103 1.67 8.10 -0.98
N VAL A 104 2.24 6.91 -1.24
CA VAL A 104 3.59 6.55 -0.80
C VAL A 104 4.39 5.86 -1.90
N GLY A 105 5.60 6.32 -2.13
CA GLY A 105 6.57 5.64 -2.99
C GLY A 105 7.21 4.42 -2.31
N PRO A 106 7.90 3.54 -3.07
CA PRO A 106 8.48 2.31 -2.56
C PRO A 106 9.46 2.51 -1.40
N GLN A 107 10.17 3.61 -1.37
CA GLN A 107 11.16 3.89 -0.34
C GLN A 107 10.55 4.37 0.98
N SER A 108 9.29 4.75 0.98
CA SER A 108 8.59 5.33 2.12
C SER A 108 7.58 4.40 2.79
N TYR A 109 7.51 3.13 2.40
CA TYR A 109 6.56 2.18 2.99
C TYR A 109 6.68 2.05 4.50
N HIS A 110 7.90 2.13 5.04
CA HIS A 110 8.15 2.06 6.48
C HIS A 110 7.49 3.18 7.28
N LYS A 111 7.18 4.31 6.64
CA LYS A 111 6.49 5.45 7.27
C LYS A 111 4.97 5.29 7.29
N LEU A 112 4.42 4.43 6.44
CA LEU A 112 2.99 4.31 6.23
C LEU A 112 2.17 3.99 7.50
N PRO A 113 2.59 3.05 8.39
CA PRO A 113 1.88 2.82 9.63
C PRO A 113 1.76 4.07 10.51
N SER A 114 2.85 4.81 10.68
CA SER A 114 2.86 6.06 11.47
C SER A 114 1.98 7.15 10.86
N MET A 115 1.98 7.25 9.54
CA MET A 115 1.12 8.21 8.82
C MET A 115 -0.36 7.92 9.06
N ILE A 116 -0.75 6.66 9.05
CA ILE A 116 -2.13 6.23 9.28
C ILE A 116 -2.54 6.43 10.75
N GLU A 117 -1.67 6.09 11.69
CA GLU A 117 -1.91 6.29 13.13
C GLU A 117 -2.10 7.77 13.48
N ASN A 118 -1.29 8.65 12.90
CA ASN A 118 -1.33 10.09 13.16
C ASN A 118 -2.36 10.85 12.31
N ASN A 119 -3.11 10.17 11.44
CA ASN A 119 -4.03 10.79 10.48
C ASN A 119 -3.39 11.91 9.63
N SER A 120 -2.08 11.85 9.42
CA SER A 120 -1.37 12.79 8.57
C SER A 120 -1.59 12.41 7.11
N SER A 121 -2.46 13.12 6.40
CA SER A 121 -2.59 12.98 4.95
C SER A 121 -1.31 13.48 4.30
N TYR A 122 -0.52 12.60 3.71
CA TYR A 122 0.79 12.98 3.19
C TYR A 122 1.10 12.28 1.86
N ILE A 123 1.60 13.07 0.92
CA ILE A 123 2.30 12.56 -0.25
C ILE A 123 3.76 12.44 0.17
N ASN A 124 4.25 11.23 0.35
CA ASN A 124 5.64 11.00 0.63
C ASN A 124 6.33 10.45 -0.62
N ASP A 125 6.92 11.35 -1.38
CA ASP A 125 7.73 11.09 -2.57
C ASP A 125 9.23 11.27 -2.32
N ASP A 126 9.64 11.46 -1.06
CA ASP A 126 11.05 11.67 -0.70
C ASP A 126 11.93 10.51 -1.13
N PHE A 127 12.79 10.80 -2.08
CA PHE A 127 13.84 9.91 -2.56
C PHE A 127 15.03 9.92 -1.59
N LEU A 128 14.95 9.14 -0.51
CA LEU A 128 16.04 9.02 0.46
C LEU A 128 17.06 7.97 -0.03
N GLN A 129 18.08 8.43 -0.76
CA GLN A 129 19.15 7.57 -1.27
C GLN A 129 19.91 6.76 -0.20
N ASN A 130 19.88 7.18 1.06
CA ASN A 130 20.72 6.62 2.12
C ASN A 130 20.00 5.67 3.09
N GLU A 131 18.69 5.44 2.96
CA GLU A 131 17.92 4.59 3.89
C GLU A 131 17.40 3.29 3.27
N LYS A 132 17.83 2.96 2.04
CA LYS A 132 17.25 1.86 1.23
C LYS A 132 17.14 0.51 1.94
N PHE A 133 18.08 0.15 2.79
CA PHE A 133 18.11 -1.17 3.41
C PHE A 133 18.08 -1.18 4.94
N LYS A 134 18.05 -0.01 5.58
CA LYS A 134 18.21 0.07 7.06
C LYS A 134 16.99 -0.38 7.87
N LYS A 135 15.82 -0.52 7.25
CA LYS A 135 14.54 -0.82 7.96
C LYS A 135 13.77 -1.99 7.34
N LEU A 136 14.47 -2.94 6.73
CA LEU A 136 13.87 -4.14 6.20
C LEU A 136 13.55 -5.12 7.33
N ILE A 137 12.28 -5.39 7.54
CA ILE A 137 11.84 -6.50 8.38
C ILE A 137 11.73 -7.74 7.47
N PHE A 138 12.69 -8.63 7.60
CA PHE A 138 12.64 -9.93 6.93
C PHE A 138 11.87 -10.91 7.84
N LYS A 139 10.68 -11.32 7.42
CA LYS A 139 10.03 -12.51 7.93
C LYS A 139 10.10 -13.58 6.85
N SER A 140 10.69 -14.71 7.15
CA SER A 140 10.59 -15.86 6.24
C SER A 140 9.13 -16.30 6.15
N SER A 141 8.62 -16.39 4.93
CA SER A 141 7.34 -17.01 4.68
C SER A 141 7.53 -18.53 4.56
N ASN A 142 6.58 -19.32 5.06
CA ASN A 142 6.57 -20.78 4.88
C ASN A 142 6.21 -21.18 3.44
N THR A 143 6.60 -20.38 2.45
CA THR A 143 6.37 -20.65 1.02
C THR A 143 7.57 -21.34 0.40
N VAL A 144 7.31 -22.15 -0.63
CA VAL A 144 8.33 -22.90 -1.37
C VAL A 144 9.32 -21.98 -2.11
N SER A 145 8.90 -20.74 -2.39
CA SER A 145 9.75 -19.71 -3.01
C SER A 145 9.41 -18.33 -2.46
N GLU A 146 10.43 -17.49 -2.33
CA GLU A 146 10.31 -16.11 -1.87
C GLU A 146 11.09 -15.20 -2.80
N PHE A 147 10.52 -14.03 -3.11
CA PHE A 147 11.19 -13.01 -3.90
C PHE A 147 11.93 -12.06 -2.98
N VAL A 148 13.20 -11.85 -3.24
CA VAL A 148 14.04 -10.87 -2.55
C VAL A 148 14.50 -9.83 -3.55
N SER A 149 14.27 -8.55 -3.24
CA SER A 149 14.82 -7.47 -4.04
C SER A 149 16.30 -7.32 -3.77
N ILE A 150 17.10 -7.47 -4.82
CA ILE A 150 18.57 -7.31 -4.78
C ILE A 150 19.00 -5.97 -5.37
N GLN A 151 18.06 -5.24 -6.00
CA GLN A 151 18.30 -3.96 -6.64
C GLN A 151 17.02 -3.12 -6.64
N GLU A 152 17.14 -1.86 -6.26
CA GLU A 152 16.08 -0.85 -6.33
C GLU A 152 16.48 0.31 -7.23
#